data_1acc7117c13b5a626298d3561e13fc37
#
_entry.id   1acc7117c13b5a626298d3561e13fc37
#
_cell.length_a   1.000
_cell.length_b   1.000
_cell.length_c   1.000
_cell.angle_alpha   90.00
_cell.angle_beta   90.00
_cell.angle_gamma   90.00
#
_symmetry.space_group_name_H-M   'P 1'
#
loop_
_entity.id
_entity.type
_entity.pdbx_description
1 polymer ?
#
loop_
_entity_poly.entity_id
_entity_poly.type
_entity_poly.pdbx_seq_one_letter_code
_entity_poly.pdbx_strand_id
1 'polypeptide(L)'
;GNVAFSQDSATELSFADEEFDAIASIQVLEYIDNVDGALSEIRRVIKPGGRLAAVSVLWDHWHFHGPDPALNHRMHEAFKAHCFHQMLPLEMPTKLARHGFVGAHCTPIGFLNNTLHHNSFAYLATTLFTHFAIGQGIPEEDVRSWREQLDEAAKDGRFGFVSVPVLTTAIAA
;
A
#
# COMPACT_ATOMS: atom_id res chain seq x y z
N GLY A 1 -14.06 -23.61 15.57
CA GLY A 1 -14.02 -22.40 14.73
C GLY A 1 -13.59 -22.80 13.33
N ASN A 2 -13.92 -21.95 12.36
CA ASN A 2 -13.58 -22.15 10.94
C ASN A 2 -12.40 -21.28 10.48
N VAL A 3 -11.59 -20.77 11.43
CA VAL A 3 -10.42 -19.96 11.17
C VAL A 3 -9.20 -20.62 11.82
N ALA A 4 -8.10 -20.69 11.07
CA ALA A 4 -6.78 -21.10 11.55
C ALA A 4 -5.77 -19.97 11.19
N PHE A 5 -4.73 -19.83 12.01
CA PHE A 5 -3.62 -18.91 11.79
C PHE A 5 -2.33 -19.71 11.70
N SER A 6 -1.49 -19.40 10.72
CA SER A 6 -0.14 -19.93 10.58
C SER A 6 0.84 -18.79 10.34
N GLN A 7 2.11 -19.01 10.66
CA GLN A 7 3.20 -18.09 10.35
C GLN A 7 4.03 -18.70 9.24
N ASP A 8 4.06 -18.01 8.08
CA ASP A 8 4.79 -18.45 6.88
C ASP A 8 5.51 -17.29 6.20
N SER A 9 6.44 -17.62 5.32
CA SER A 9 6.95 -16.66 4.34
C SER A 9 6.03 -16.62 3.12
N ALA A 10 5.68 -15.43 2.65
CA ALA A 10 4.87 -15.32 1.43
C ALA A 10 5.56 -15.85 0.17
N THR A 11 6.90 -16.01 0.21
CA THR A 11 7.71 -16.59 -0.87
C THR A 11 8.01 -18.08 -0.68
N GLU A 12 7.50 -18.69 0.39
CA GLU A 12 7.66 -20.11 0.73
C GLU A 12 6.53 -20.53 1.67
N LEU A 13 5.34 -20.79 1.11
CA LEU A 13 4.15 -21.14 1.86
C LEU A 13 4.14 -22.64 2.21
N SER A 14 3.78 -23.00 3.45
CA SER A 14 3.72 -24.37 3.93
C SER A 14 2.50 -25.16 3.44
N PHE A 15 1.65 -24.56 2.60
CA PHE A 15 0.44 -25.16 2.06
C PHE A 15 0.72 -26.05 0.84
N ALA A 16 -0.14 -27.03 0.59
CA ALA A 16 -0.07 -27.89 -0.58
C ALA A 16 -0.41 -27.14 -1.88
N ASP A 17 -0.01 -27.71 -3.02
CA ASP A 17 -0.44 -27.22 -4.33
C ASP A 17 -1.95 -27.29 -4.45
N GLU A 18 -2.56 -26.28 -5.06
CA GLU A 18 -3.99 -26.24 -5.37
C GLU A 18 -4.90 -26.44 -4.14
N GLU A 19 -4.51 -25.93 -2.99
CA GLU A 19 -5.26 -26.09 -1.74
C GLU A 19 -6.44 -25.12 -1.64
N PHE A 20 -6.30 -23.86 -2.13
CA PHE A 20 -7.26 -22.78 -1.90
C PHE A 20 -8.14 -22.47 -3.11
N ASP A 21 -9.43 -22.23 -2.87
CA ASP A 21 -10.38 -21.77 -3.88
C ASP A 21 -10.27 -20.25 -4.14
N ALA A 22 -9.80 -19.48 -3.13
CA ALA A 22 -9.59 -18.05 -3.23
C ALA A 22 -8.48 -17.58 -2.29
N ILE A 23 -7.76 -16.54 -2.68
CA ILE A 23 -6.73 -15.88 -1.89
C ILE A 23 -6.97 -14.37 -1.88
N ALA A 24 -6.84 -13.76 -0.70
CA ALA A 24 -6.89 -12.32 -0.52
C ALA A 24 -5.59 -11.81 0.11
N SER A 25 -5.08 -10.69 -0.39
CA SER A 25 -3.93 -9.97 0.15
C SER A 25 -4.26 -8.49 0.26
N ILE A 26 -4.04 -7.89 1.43
CA ILE A 26 -4.34 -6.48 1.67
C ILE A 26 -3.11 -5.80 2.24
N GLN A 27 -2.49 -4.92 1.44
CA GLN A 27 -1.29 -4.17 1.80
C GLN A 27 -0.17 -5.07 2.35
N VAL A 28 0.21 -6.10 1.59
CA VAL A 28 1.26 -7.05 1.91
C VAL A 28 2.30 -7.11 0.79
N LEU A 29 1.86 -7.27 -0.46
CA LEU A 29 2.74 -7.57 -1.59
C LEU A 29 3.76 -6.47 -1.87
N GLU A 30 3.41 -5.22 -1.64
CA GLU A 30 4.30 -4.06 -1.80
C GLU A 30 5.48 -4.04 -0.81
N TYR A 31 5.38 -4.79 0.29
CA TYR A 31 6.42 -4.94 1.32
C TYR A 31 7.31 -6.16 1.14
N ILE A 32 7.09 -6.95 0.10
CA ILE A 32 7.88 -8.15 -0.20
C ILE A 32 8.86 -7.83 -1.32
N ASP A 33 10.16 -7.85 -1.03
CA ASP A 33 11.20 -7.56 -2.02
C ASP A 33 11.06 -8.44 -3.26
N ASN A 34 11.00 -9.77 -3.08
CA ASN A 34 10.75 -10.76 -4.14
C ASN A 34 9.24 -10.97 -4.35
N VAL A 35 8.53 -9.96 -4.84
CA VAL A 35 7.09 -10.06 -5.10
C VAL A 35 6.74 -11.11 -6.16
N ASP A 36 7.62 -11.34 -7.14
CA ASP A 36 7.42 -12.38 -8.17
C ASP A 36 7.49 -13.79 -7.55
N GLY A 37 8.35 -14.01 -6.54
CA GLY A 37 8.37 -15.25 -5.75
C GLY A 37 7.06 -15.45 -4.96
N ALA A 38 6.53 -14.40 -4.34
CA ALA A 38 5.25 -14.47 -3.66
C ALA A 38 4.09 -14.76 -4.62
N LEU A 39 4.08 -14.17 -5.81
CA LEU A 39 3.07 -14.46 -6.82
C LEU A 39 3.17 -15.89 -7.36
N SER A 40 4.39 -16.45 -7.45
CA SER A 40 4.58 -17.86 -7.80
C SER A 40 3.98 -18.78 -6.73
N GLU A 41 4.20 -18.50 -5.45
CA GLU A 41 3.63 -19.29 -4.35
C GLU A 41 2.09 -19.16 -4.30
N ILE A 42 1.56 -17.94 -4.46
CA ILE A 42 0.11 -17.73 -4.57
C ILE A 42 -0.46 -18.57 -5.72
N ARG A 43 0.21 -18.62 -6.89
CA ARG A 43 -0.23 -19.43 -8.01
C ARG A 43 -0.15 -20.93 -7.72
N ARG A 44 0.87 -21.38 -7.02
CA ARG A 44 1.04 -22.78 -6.64
C ARG A 44 -0.08 -23.28 -5.74
N VAL A 45 -0.42 -22.50 -4.71
CA VAL A 45 -1.37 -22.93 -3.68
C VAL A 45 -2.84 -22.67 -4.06
N ILE A 46 -3.12 -21.85 -5.07
CA ILE A 46 -4.48 -21.60 -5.54
C ILE A 46 -4.87 -22.63 -6.61
N LYS A 47 -6.10 -23.15 -6.53
CA LYS A 47 -6.64 -24.07 -7.51
C LYS A 47 -6.78 -23.43 -8.90
N PRO A 48 -6.71 -24.20 -9.99
CA PRO A 48 -7.15 -23.73 -11.30
C PRO A 48 -8.59 -23.19 -11.22
N GLY A 49 -8.85 -22.02 -11.81
CA GLY A 49 -10.13 -21.31 -11.69
C GLY A 49 -10.34 -20.57 -10.37
N GLY A 50 -9.43 -20.70 -9.40
CA GLY A 50 -9.46 -19.99 -8.14
C GLY A 50 -9.27 -18.47 -8.32
N ARG A 51 -9.72 -17.68 -7.36
CA ARG A 51 -9.76 -16.20 -7.44
C ARG A 51 -8.72 -15.57 -6.54
N LEU A 52 -7.95 -14.66 -7.10
CA LEU A 52 -7.07 -13.76 -6.36
C LEU A 52 -7.71 -12.38 -6.25
N ALA A 53 -7.65 -11.79 -5.04
CA ALA A 53 -7.96 -10.39 -4.78
C ALA A 53 -6.80 -9.76 -3.98
N ALA A 54 -6.13 -8.77 -4.54
CA ALA A 54 -5.04 -8.05 -3.88
C ALA A 54 -5.32 -6.55 -3.82
N VAL A 55 -5.16 -5.95 -2.65
CA VAL A 55 -5.20 -4.50 -2.48
C VAL A 55 -3.78 -4.03 -2.19
N SER A 56 -3.26 -3.18 -3.04
CA SER A 56 -2.02 -2.44 -2.87
C SER A 56 -2.25 -0.96 -3.15
N VAL A 57 -1.36 -0.10 -2.70
CA VAL A 57 -1.55 1.35 -2.80
C VAL A 57 -0.62 1.94 -3.85
N LEU A 58 -1.10 2.94 -4.57
CA LEU A 58 -0.26 3.83 -5.38
C LEU A 58 0.40 4.85 -4.44
N TRP A 59 1.52 4.46 -3.81
CA TRP A 59 2.15 5.22 -2.73
C TRP A 59 2.69 6.57 -3.19
N ASP A 60 3.16 6.71 -4.42
CA ASP A 60 3.59 7.98 -4.99
C ASP A 60 2.43 8.99 -5.14
N HIS A 61 1.18 8.52 -5.01
CA HIS A 61 -0.02 9.35 -5.02
C HIS A 61 -0.58 9.64 -3.62
N TRP A 62 0.09 9.20 -2.57
CA TRP A 62 -0.19 9.72 -1.22
C TRP A 62 0.25 11.17 -1.17
N HIS A 63 -0.69 12.07 -1.08
CA HIS A 63 -0.39 13.48 -1.16
C HIS A 63 -1.13 14.29 -0.11
N PHE A 64 -0.37 15.12 0.59
CA PHE A 64 -0.91 16.11 1.51
C PHE A 64 -0.99 17.47 0.83
N HIS A 65 -2.11 18.16 1.02
CA HIS A 65 -2.33 19.55 0.63
C HIS A 65 -2.32 20.42 1.87
N GLY A 66 -1.69 21.58 1.76
CA GLY A 66 -1.61 22.57 2.84
C GLY A 66 -0.18 22.98 3.23
N PRO A 67 0.79 22.05 3.38
CA PRO A 67 2.17 22.42 3.65
C PRO A 67 2.87 23.10 2.47
N ASP A 68 3.99 23.75 2.75
CA ASP A 68 4.93 24.20 1.74
C ASP A 68 5.30 23.06 0.77
N PRO A 69 5.21 23.29 -0.56
CA PRO A 69 5.40 22.22 -1.54
C PRO A 69 6.79 21.57 -1.50
N ALA A 70 7.85 22.34 -1.22
CA ALA A 70 9.22 21.81 -1.20
C ALA A 70 9.43 20.94 0.04
N LEU A 71 8.95 21.37 1.20
CA LEU A 71 8.99 20.59 2.42
C LEU A 71 8.12 19.33 2.30
N ASN A 72 6.91 19.46 1.76
CA ASN A 72 6.01 18.33 1.53
C ASN A 72 6.62 17.28 0.60
N HIS A 73 7.32 17.72 -0.46
CA HIS A 73 8.03 16.82 -1.36
C HIS A 73 9.15 16.06 -0.63
N ARG A 74 9.96 16.73 0.20
CA ARG A 74 11.01 16.07 1.00
C ARG A 74 10.44 15.02 1.94
N MET A 75 9.32 15.33 2.60
CA MET A 75 8.61 14.36 3.47
C MET A 75 8.13 13.15 2.69
N HIS A 76 7.59 13.36 1.49
CA HIS A 76 7.13 12.29 0.62
C HIS A 76 8.30 11.41 0.13
N GLU A 77 9.41 12.00 -0.31
CA GLU A 77 10.59 11.24 -0.73
C GLU A 77 11.15 10.38 0.41
N ALA A 78 11.19 10.92 1.64
CA ALA A 78 11.60 10.13 2.80
C ALA A 78 10.65 8.96 3.09
N PHE A 79 9.36 9.14 2.88
CA PHE A 79 8.35 8.10 3.07
C PHE A 79 8.51 6.93 2.10
N LYS A 80 9.12 7.10 0.94
CA LYS A 80 9.38 6.00 -0.02
C LYS A 80 10.18 4.85 0.57
N ALA A 81 10.94 5.09 1.63
CA ALA A 81 11.68 4.03 2.33
C ALA A 81 10.79 2.99 3.05
N HIS A 82 9.46 3.19 3.11
CA HIS A 82 8.57 2.31 3.86
C HIS A 82 8.24 0.98 3.16
N CYS A 83 8.38 0.88 1.83
CA CYS A 83 8.10 -0.35 1.10
C CYS A 83 8.99 -0.50 -0.14
N PHE A 84 9.06 -1.71 -0.69
CA PHE A 84 9.88 -2.01 -1.87
C PHE A 84 9.23 -1.55 -3.19
N HIS A 85 7.89 -1.62 -3.28
CA HIS A 85 7.15 -1.39 -4.52
C HIS A 85 6.15 -0.26 -4.38
N GLN A 86 6.57 0.97 -4.72
CA GLN A 86 5.75 2.19 -4.56
C GLN A 86 4.51 2.21 -5.46
N MET A 87 4.59 1.57 -6.63
CA MET A 87 3.55 1.63 -7.66
C MET A 87 3.12 0.25 -8.12
N LEU A 88 3.17 -0.76 -7.24
CA LEU A 88 2.85 -2.16 -7.54
C LEU A 88 1.53 -2.35 -8.31
N PRO A 89 0.43 -1.64 -8.01
CA PRO A 89 -0.83 -1.81 -8.75
C PRO A 89 -0.70 -1.64 -10.26
N LEU A 90 0.22 -0.80 -10.74
CA LEU A 90 0.44 -0.60 -12.19
C LEU A 90 1.15 -1.79 -12.84
N GLU A 91 1.91 -2.54 -12.07
CA GLU A 91 2.67 -3.70 -12.54
C GLU A 91 1.88 -5.01 -12.42
N MET A 92 0.92 -5.06 -11.50
CA MET A 92 0.18 -6.28 -11.15
C MET A 92 -0.45 -7.01 -12.34
N PRO A 93 -1.10 -6.36 -13.32
CA PRO A 93 -1.68 -7.09 -14.44
C PRO A 93 -0.63 -7.86 -15.25
N THR A 94 0.53 -7.25 -15.50
CA THR A 94 1.62 -7.89 -16.25
C THR A 94 2.29 -8.99 -15.42
N LYS A 95 2.53 -8.75 -14.14
CA LYS A 95 3.10 -9.75 -13.23
C LYS A 95 2.17 -10.96 -13.11
N LEU A 96 0.88 -10.74 -12.87
CA LEU A 96 -0.11 -11.81 -12.77
C LEU A 96 -0.19 -12.67 -14.04
N ALA A 97 -0.18 -12.04 -15.22
CA ALA A 97 -0.17 -12.77 -16.48
C ALA A 97 1.08 -13.67 -16.63
N ARG A 98 2.25 -13.21 -16.19
CA ARG A 98 3.49 -14.00 -16.20
C ARG A 98 3.44 -15.20 -15.25
N HIS A 99 2.67 -15.09 -14.17
CA HIS A 99 2.50 -16.14 -13.15
C HIS A 99 1.25 -17.01 -13.38
N GLY A 100 0.67 -17.04 -14.60
CA GLY A 100 -0.42 -17.94 -14.95
C GLY A 100 -1.78 -17.50 -14.40
N PHE A 101 -2.01 -16.21 -14.25
CA PHE A 101 -3.32 -15.63 -13.97
C PHE A 101 -3.89 -14.96 -15.22
N VAL A 102 -5.21 -14.99 -15.35
CA VAL A 102 -5.94 -14.39 -16.46
C VAL A 102 -7.02 -13.42 -15.94
N GLY A 103 -7.49 -12.53 -16.82
CA GLY A 103 -8.58 -11.60 -16.51
C GLY A 103 -8.23 -10.59 -15.41
N ALA A 104 -6.95 -10.20 -15.29
CA ALA A 104 -6.55 -9.21 -14.31
C ALA A 104 -7.30 -7.89 -14.52
N HIS A 105 -7.94 -7.40 -13.45
CA HIS A 105 -8.70 -6.15 -13.45
C HIS A 105 -8.33 -5.30 -12.24
N CYS A 106 -8.06 -4.01 -12.47
CA CYS A 106 -7.69 -3.05 -11.45
C CYS A 106 -8.82 -2.04 -11.23
N THR A 107 -9.29 -1.92 -9.98
CA THR A 107 -10.33 -0.98 -9.56
C THR A 107 -9.74 -0.02 -8.53
N PRO A 108 -9.58 1.27 -8.83
CA PRO A 108 -9.17 2.25 -7.83
C PRO A 108 -10.23 2.40 -6.73
N ILE A 109 -9.80 2.41 -5.47
CA ILE A 109 -10.63 2.63 -4.30
C ILE A 109 -10.12 3.91 -3.59
N GLY A 110 -9.90 4.96 -4.37
CA GLY A 110 -9.35 6.22 -3.87
C GLY A 110 -10.27 6.92 -2.90
N PHE A 111 -9.69 7.62 -1.94
CA PHE A 111 -10.44 8.45 -1.01
C PHE A 111 -9.69 9.75 -0.69
N LEU A 112 -10.46 10.75 -0.25
CA LEU A 112 -9.98 12.04 0.18
C LEU A 112 -10.37 12.26 1.64
N ASN A 113 -9.38 12.61 2.48
CA ASN A 113 -9.64 13.23 3.77
C ASN A 113 -9.44 14.74 3.64
N ASN A 114 -10.46 15.52 3.92
CA ASN A 114 -10.41 16.99 3.96
C ASN A 114 -10.44 17.54 5.39
N THR A 115 -10.30 16.67 6.37
CA THR A 115 -10.19 17.00 7.79
C THR A 115 -9.02 16.26 8.42
N LEU A 116 -8.36 16.91 9.36
CA LEU A 116 -7.28 16.34 10.14
C LEU A 116 -7.72 16.28 11.61
N HIS A 117 -8.06 15.10 12.07
CA HIS A 117 -8.41 14.85 13.47
C HIS A 117 -7.80 13.52 13.93
N HIS A 118 -7.67 13.35 15.23
CA HIS A 118 -6.91 12.26 15.86
C HIS A 118 -7.31 10.84 15.39
N ASN A 119 -8.54 10.62 14.99
CA ASN A 119 -9.02 9.32 14.53
C ASN A 119 -9.17 9.24 12.99
N SER A 120 -8.67 10.24 12.24
CA SER A 120 -8.70 10.18 10.78
C SER A 120 -7.53 9.34 10.23
N PHE A 121 -7.74 8.73 9.07
CA PHE A 121 -6.65 8.03 8.38
C PHE A 121 -5.53 8.99 7.98
N ALA A 122 -5.85 10.24 7.63
CA ALA A 122 -4.86 11.28 7.37
C ALA A 122 -3.95 11.52 8.59
N TYR A 123 -4.49 11.50 9.81
CA TYR A 123 -3.69 11.65 11.02
C TYR A 123 -2.72 10.47 11.22
N LEU A 124 -3.17 9.24 10.97
CA LEU A 124 -2.29 8.07 10.96
C LEU A 124 -1.17 8.23 9.91
N ALA A 125 -1.52 8.66 8.70
CA ALA A 125 -0.56 8.90 7.64
C ALA A 125 0.49 9.96 8.04
N THR A 126 0.11 11.06 8.72
CA THR A 126 1.10 12.05 9.21
C THR A 126 2.08 11.44 10.20
N THR A 127 1.64 10.51 11.03
CA THR A 127 2.50 9.81 12.00
C THR A 127 3.51 8.91 11.29
N LEU A 128 3.07 8.19 10.27
CA LEU A 128 3.96 7.36 9.45
C LEU A 128 5.00 8.22 8.70
N PHE A 129 4.57 9.29 8.04
CA PHE A 129 5.48 10.21 7.35
C PHE A 129 6.52 10.80 8.30
N THR A 130 6.11 11.23 9.49
CA THR A 130 7.01 11.74 10.53
C THR A 130 8.08 10.70 10.90
N HIS A 131 7.67 9.46 11.14
CA HIS A 131 8.57 8.39 11.53
C HIS A 131 9.64 8.13 10.45
N PHE A 132 9.22 7.98 9.19
CA PHE A 132 10.15 7.74 8.08
C PHE A 132 11.01 8.96 7.78
N ALA A 133 10.47 10.18 7.85
CA ALA A 133 11.23 11.41 7.65
C ALA A 133 12.41 11.55 8.64
N ILE A 134 12.15 11.30 9.93
CA ILE A 134 13.20 11.30 10.95
C ILE A 134 14.22 10.18 10.67
N GLY A 135 13.74 8.98 10.36
CA GLY A 135 14.59 7.83 10.03
C GLY A 135 15.48 8.06 8.78
N GLN A 136 15.04 8.90 7.86
CA GLN A 136 15.79 9.29 6.65
C GLN A 136 16.60 10.59 6.84
N GLY A 137 16.71 11.10 8.07
CA GLY A 137 17.57 12.22 8.42
C GLY A 137 16.98 13.62 8.12
N ILE A 138 15.69 13.75 7.92
CA ILE A 138 15.05 15.08 7.87
C ILE A 138 15.11 15.67 9.28
N PRO A 139 15.57 16.93 9.43
CA PRO A 139 15.66 17.60 10.73
C PRO A 139 14.31 17.62 11.46
N GLU A 140 14.32 17.36 12.76
CA GLU A 140 13.08 17.34 13.57
C GLU A 140 12.33 18.69 13.52
N GLU A 141 13.04 19.82 13.36
CA GLU A 141 12.43 21.13 13.19
C GLU A 141 11.62 21.23 11.90
N ASP A 142 12.11 20.65 10.79
CA ASP A 142 11.40 20.61 9.51
C ASP A 142 10.16 19.69 9.61
N VAL A 143 10.29 18.54 10.28
CA VAL A 143 9.17 17.62 10.52
C VAL A 143 8.09 18.28 11.37
N ARG A 144 8.49 19.01 12.42
CA ARG A 144 7.57 19.78 13.27
C ARG A 144 6.88 20.89 12.46
N SER A 145 7.64 21.68 11.69
CA SER A 145 7.11 22.72 10.83
C SER A 145 6.09 22.17 9.83
N TRP A 146 6.38 21.01 9.20
CA TRP A 146 5.44 20.36 8.29
C TRP A 146 4.12 19.98 8.98
N ARG A 147 4.17 19.43 10.20
CA ARG A 147 2.96 19.11 10.97
C ARG A 147 2.15 20.36 11.35
N GLU A 148 2.83 21.41 11.81
CA GLU A 148 2.19 22.68 12.13
C GLU A 148 1.45 23.27 10.92
N GLN A 149 2.07 23.21 9.73
CA GLN A 149 1.47 23.66 8.48
C GLN A 149 0.24 22.82 8.09
N LEU A 150 0.23 21.51 8.35
CA LEU A 150 -0.96 20.66 8.16
C LEU A 150 -2.08 21.06 9.11
N ASP A 151 -1.78 21.31 10.39
CA ASP A 151 -2.75 21.72 11.39
C ASP A 151 -3.34 23.11 11.06
N GLU A 152 -2.54 24.04 10.59
CA GLU A 152 -2.99 25.34 10.11
C GLU A 152 -3.89 25.21 8.88
N ALA A 153 -3.46 24.42 7.90
CA ALA A 153 -4.26 24.16 6.70
C ALA A 153 -5.61 23.52 7.05
N ALA A 154 -5.66 22.64 8.06
CA ALA A 154 -6.90 22.03 8.51
C ALA A 154 -7.84 23.07 9.18
N LYS A 155 -7.31 23.98 10.00
CA LYS A 155 -8.08 25.07 10.61
C LYS A 155 -8.65 26.03 9.56
N ASP A 156 -7.90 26.28 8.49
CA ASP A 156 -8.27 27.20 7.41
C ASP A 156 -9.13 26.54 6.31
N GLY A 157 -9.45 25.24 6.44
CA GLY A 157 -10.22 24.51 5.43
C GLY A 157 -9.46 24.25 4.11
N ARG A 158 -8.13 24.35 4.14
CA ARG A 158 -7.23 24.11 2.96
C ARG A 158 -6.56 22.74 2.99
N PHE A 159 -6.78 21.96 4.04
CA PHE A 159 -6.19 20.64 4.20
C PHE A 159 -6.82 19.65 3.24
N GLY A 160 -6.00 18.76 2.70
CA GLY A 160 -6.43 17.57 1.97
C GLY A 160 -5.37 16.49 2.07
N PHE A 161 -5.81 15.24 2.18
CA PHE A 161 -4.96 14.07 2.04
C PHE A 161 -5.63 13.09 1.08
N VAL A 162 -4.89 12.69 0.06
CA VAL A 162 -5.35 11.76 -0.97
C VAL A 162 -4.61 10.43 -0.82
N SER A 163 -5.34 9.33 -0.92
CA SER A 163 -4.80 7.97 -1.04
C SER A 163 -5.52 7.22 -2.15
N VAL A 164 -4.76 6.41 -2.90
CA VAL A 164 -5.31 5.63 -4.01
C VAL A 164 -4.97 4.14 -3.84
N PRO A 165 -5.62 3.41 -2.92
CA PRO A 165 -5.61 1.96 -2.94
C PRO A 165 -6.26 1.44 -4.22
N VAL A 166 -5.75 0.32 -4.72
CA VAL A 166 -6.26 -0.35 -5.92
C VAL A 166 -6.55 -1.80 -5.59
N LEU A 167 -7.77 -2.22 -5.83
CA LEU A 167 -8.15 -3.63 -5.82
C LEU A 167 -7.78 -4.24 -7.17
N THR A 168 -6.88 -5.20 -7.17
CA THR A 168 -6.57 -6.03 -8.33
C THR A 168 -7.17 -7.41 -8.14
N THR A 169 -7.98 -7.87 -9.09
CA THR A 169 -8.56 -9.21 -9.10
C THR A 169 -8.06 -9.99 -10.32
N ALA A 170 -7.93 -11.31 -10.18
CA ALA A 170 -7.56 -12.20 -11.29
C ALA A 170 -8.03 -13.63 -11.02
N ILE A 171 -7.97 -14.49 -12.03
CA ILE A 171 -8.33 -15.91 -11.98
C ILE A 171 -7.08 -16.73 -12.32
N ALA A 172 -6.81 -17.77 -11.53
CA ALA A 172 -5.74 -18.71 -11.83
C ALA A 172 -6.13 -19.54 -13.07
N ALA A 173 -5.26 -19.56 -14.10
CA ALA A 173 -5.48 -20.35 -15.31
C ALA A 173 -5.22 -21.85 -15.07
#